data_79ba7443ee5280dc4bac3be5d739cc3d
#
_entry.id   79ba7443ee5280dc4bac3be5d739cc3d
#
_cell.length_a   1.000
_cell.length_b   1.000
_cell.length_c   1.000
_cell.angle_alpha   90.00
_cell.angle_beta   90.00
_cell.angle_gamma   90.00
#
_symmetry.space_group_name_H-M   'P 1'
#
loop_
_entity.id
_entity.type
_entity.pdbx_description
1 polymer ?
#
loop_
_entity_poly.entity_id
_entity_poly.type
_entity_poly.pdbx_seq_one_letter_code
_entity_poly.pdbx_strand_id
1 'polypeptide(L)'
;MASFESLIKDVLPYVPGCPDSLIRNNLRSATIELCEKSKAYTYDLDPITTISGTYEYEFDQPSGTDVHQILWATYDGHDLDPISPRSLELNYPDWRDKSGTPTVFLQKTPDTFWLVPVPNSKKVNGLLLNVALKPSRTTSSIDTNFSNDYRDGIVYGAIYRLLRIPGKEWTNPPASADYFNLFQNQINDAELRGRGGDTGVKRTVKYKSAGLSPRKRYGRYGKELDY
;
A
#
# COMPACT_ATOMS: atom_id res chain seq x y z
N MET A 1 -11.23 -16.74 -3.30
CA MET A 1 -9.78 -16.67 -3.57
C MET A 1 -9.45 -17.33 -4.90
N ALA A 2 -8.64 -16.68 -5.74
CA ALA A 2 -8.12 -17.24 -6.99
C ALA A 2 -6.76 -17.91 -6.72
N SER A 3 -6.56 -19.14 -7.24
CA SER A 3 -5.26 -19.82 -7.15
C SER A 3 -4.30 -19.26 -8.19
N PHE A 4 -3.02 -19.12 -7.84
CA PHE A 4 -1.97 -18.80 -8.81
C PHE A 4 -1.86 -19.84 -9.92
N GLU A 5 -2.32 -21.05 -9.69
CA GLU A 5 -2.37 -22.11 -10.72
C GLU A 5 -3.24 -21.72 -11.93
N SER A 6 -4.32 -20.98 -11.68
CA SER A 6 -5.20 -20.51 -12.78
C SER A 6 -4.53 -19.53 -13.74
N LEU A 7 -3.43 -18.90 -13.33
CA LEU A 7 -2.64 -17.94 -14.12
C LEU A 7 -1.48 -18.59 -14.85
N ILE A 8 -1.12 -19.85 -14.52
CA ILE A 8 -0.01 -20.56 -15.18
C ILE A 8 -0.22 -20.67 -16.68
N LYS A 9 -1.45 -20.96 -17.11
CA LYS A 9 -1.82 -21.07 -18.51
C LYS A 9 -1.56 -19.80 -19.35
N ASP A 10 -1.56 -18.63 -18.70
CA ASP A 10 -1.32 -17.35 -19.38
C ASP A 10 0.19 -17.07 -19.53
N VAL A 11 1.02 -17.67 -18.67
CA VAL A 11 2.49 -17.51 -18.69
C VAL A 11 3.16 -18.58 -19.58
N LEU A 12 2.64 -19.80 -19.57
CA LEU A 12 3.23 -20.99 -20.19
C LEU A 12 3.58 -20.80 -21.68
N PRO A 13 2.76 -20.14 -22.52
CA PRO A 13 3.12 -19.91 -23.94
C PRO A 13 4.40 -19.12 -24.16
N TYR A 14 4.83 -18.31 -23.20
CA TYR A 14 6.04 -17.47 -23.28
C TYR A 14 7.29 -18.16 -22.76
N VAL A 15 7.12 -19.21 -21.95
CA VAL A 15 8.21 -19.97 -21.32
C VAL A 15 7.99 -21.47 -21.46
N PRO A 16 7.97 -22.02 -22.68
CA PRO A 16 7.69 -23.44 -22.91
C PRO A 16 8.72 -24.30 -22.17
N GLY A 17 8.24 -25.39 -21.52
CA GLY A 17 9.11 -26.30 -20.74
C GLY A 17 9.48 -25.78 -19.34
N CYS A 18 8.98 -24.61 -18.92
CA CYS A 18 9.20 -24.13 -17.57
C CYS A 18 8.36 -24.91 -16.55
N PRO A 19 8.93 -25.37 -15.42
CA PRO A 19 8.18 -26.07 -14.40
C PRO A 19 7.09 -25.18 -13.77
N ASP A 20 5.88 -25.70 -13.56
CA ASP A 20 4.75 -24.98 -12.98
C ASP A 20 5.06 -24.37 -11.60
N SER A 21 5.87 -25.08 -10.79
CA SER A 21 6.29 -24.58 -9.48
C SER A 21 7.13 -23.30 -9.59
N LEU A 22 7.96 -23.19 -10.64
CA LEU A 22 8.77 -21.99 -10.90
C LEU A 22 7.88 -20.84 -11.40
N ILE A 23 6.92 -21.12 -12.29
CA ILE A 23 5.93 -20.14 -12.76
C ILE A 23 5.12 -19.60 -11.58
N ARG A 24 4.57 -20.50 -10.74
CA ARG A 24 3.78 -20.14 -9.55
C ARG A 24 4.57 -19.22 -8.60
N ASN A 25 5.83 -19.54 -8.32
CA ASN A 25 6.68 -18.71 -7.46
C ASN A 25 6.92 -17.31 -8.04
N ASN A 26 7.08 -17.20 -9.37
CA ASN A 26 7.27 -15.92 -10.04
C ASN A 26 5.95 -15.12 -10.11
N LEU A 27 4.80 -15.76 -10.31
CA LEU A 27 3.48 -15.13 -10.21
C LEU A 27 3.26 -14.53 -8.82
N ARG A 28 3.53 -15.30 -7.75
CA ARG A 28 3.44 -14.81 -6.37
C ARG A 28 4.37 -13.62 -6.14
N SER A 29 5.61 -13.71 -6.57
CA SER A 29 6.59 -12.63 -6.41
C SER A 29 6.22 -11.38 -7.20
N ALA A 30 5.64 -11.53 -8.40
CA ALA A 30 5.11 -10.43 -9.19
C ALA A 30 3.94 -9.74 -8.49
N THR A 31 3.03 -10.54 -7.92
CA THR A 31 1.88 -10.02 -7.18
C THR A 31 2.30 -9.25 -5.93
N ILE A 32 3.26 -9.79 -5.17
CA ILE A 32 3.82 -9.10 -4.00
C ILE A 32 4.41 -7.75 -4.40
N GLU A 33 5.25 -7.70 -5.44
CA GLU A 33 5.85 -6.45 -5.91
C GLU A 33 4.78 -5.45 -6.41
N LEU A 34 3.76 -5.94 -7.13
CA LEU A 34 2.65 -5.10 -7.58
C LEU A 34 1.93 -4.48 -6.37
N CYS A 35 1.56 -5.29 -5.35
CA CYS A 35 0.90 -4.80 -4.14
C CYS A 35 1.77 -3.79 -3.36
N GLU A 36 3.06 -4.09 -3.18
CA GLU A 36 3.99 -3.22 -2.42
C GLU A 36 4.18 -1.86 -3.08
N LYS A 37 4.32 -1.82 -4.41
CA LYS A 37 4.56 -0.59 -5.14
C LYS A 37 3.30 0.23 -5.36
N SER A 38 2.19 -0.42 -5.77
CA SER A 38 0.94 0.28 -6.09
C SER A 38 0.08 0.59 -4.88
N LYS A 39 0.17 -0.22 -3.80
CA LYS A 39 -0.75 -0.19 -2.64
C LYS A 39 -2.22 -0.31 -3.04
N ALA A 40 -2.49 -0.94 -4.18
CA ALA A 40 -3.84 -1.06 -4.72
C ALA A 40 -4.69 -2.14 -4.04
N TYR A 41 -4.06 -3.09 -3.35
CA TYR A 41 -4.77 -4.10 -2.57
C TYR A 41 -5.10 -3.53 -1.18
N THR A 42 -6.16 -2.76 -1.10
CA THR A 42 -6.62 -2.11 0.14
C THR A 42 -7.66 -2.97 0.86
N TYR A 43 -7.67 -2.90 2.17
CA TYR A 43 -8.62 -3.62 3.02
C TYR A 43 -8.93 -2.80 4.29
N ASP A 44 -10.22 -2.73 4.63
CA ASP A 44 -10.67 -2.16 5.90
C ASP A 44 -10.71 -3.29 6.92
N LEU A 45 -9.86 -3.21 7.94
CA LEU A 45 -9.84 -4.16 9.03
C LEU A 45 -11.09 -4.01 9.90
N ASP A 46 -11.51 -5.10 10.54
CA ASP A 46 -12.57 -5.04 11.51
C ASP A 46 -12.22 -4.08 12.64
N PRO A 47 -13.22 -3.33 13.18
CA PRO A 47 -12.98 -2.35 14.22
C PRO A 47 -12.32 -2.96 15.46
N ILE A 48 -11.18 -2.41 15.89
CA ILE A 48 -10.39 -2.94 16.99
C ILE A 48 -10.83 -2.28 18.31
N THR A 49 -11.03 -3.11 19.33
CA THR A 49 -11.27 -2.64 20.71
C THR A 49 -9.93 -2.38 21.38
N THR A 50 -9.72 -1.13 21.81
CA THR A 50 -8.50 -0.77 22.54
C THR A 50 -8.64 -1.00 24.03
N ILE A 51 -7.52 -1.32 24.69
CA ILE A 51 -7.42 -1.63 26.11
C ILE A 51 -6.55 -0.57 26.79
N SER A 52 -6.98 -0.10 27.96
CA SER A 52 -6.17 0.83 28.76
C SER A 52 -4.81 0.24 29.11
N GLY A 53 -3.75 1.01 28.94
CA GLY A 53 -2.37 0.60 29.25
C GLY A 53 -1.71 -0.27 28.19
N THR A 54 -2.39 -0.56 27.06
CA THR A 54 -1.83 -1.34 25.95
C THR A 54 -1.53 -0.41 24.79
N TYR A 55 -0.30 -0.40 24.33
CA TYR A 55 0.14 0.41 23.17
C TYR A 55 0.33 -0.42 21.90
N GLU A 56 0.60 -1.72 22.02
CA GLU A 56 0.86 -2.62 20.91
C GLU A 56 -0.36 -3.47 20.59
N TYR A 57 -0.74 -3.49 19.32
CA TYR A 57 -1.88 -4.23 18.79
C TYR A 57 -1.46 -5.06 17.59
N GLU A 58 -2.09 -6.20 17.41
CA GLU A 58 -1.93 -7.07 16.24
C GLU A 58 -2.96 -6.70 15.18
N PHE A 59 -2.62 -6.93 13.92
CA PHE A 59 -3.57 -6.84 12.82
C PHE A 59 -4.39 -8.12 12.72
N ASP A 60 -5.70 -7.97 12.47
CA ASP A 60 -6.59 -9.10 12.12
C ASP A 60 -6.84 -9.07 10.60
N GLN A 61 -5.80 -9.43 9.84
CA GLN A 61 -5.84 -9.45 8.39
C GLN A 61 -6.32 -10.80 7.85
N PRO A 62 -6.90 -10.83 6.63
CA PRO A 62 -7.30 -12.07 5.97
C PRO A 62 -6.15 -13.07 5.85
N SER A 63 -6.44 -14.35 6.07
CA SER A 63 -5.43 -15.43 6.01
C SER A 63 -4.72 -15.46 4.65
N GLY A 64 -3.40 -15.67 4.68
CA GLY A 64 -2.57 -15.70 3.48
C GLY A 64 -2.18 -14.30 2.97
N THR A 65 -2.42 -13.25 3.76
CA THR A 65 -1.96 -11.88 3.47
C THR A 65 -1.13 -11.33 4.62
N ASP A 66 -0.24 -10.39 4.31
CA ASP A 66 0.54 -9.60 5.26
C ASP A 66 0.16 -8.12 5.09
N VAL A 67 0.14 -7.36 6.19
CA VAL A 67 -0.05 -5.91 6.12
C VAL A 67 1.23 -5.25 5.62
N HIS A 68 1.17 -4.63 4.44
CA HIS A 68 2.30 -3.88 3.90
C HIS A 68 2.42 -2.50 4.57
N GLN A 69 1.31 -1.77 4.65
CA GLN A 69 1.29 -0.42 5.21
C GLN A 69 -0.11 -0.04 5.69
N ILE A 70 -0.19 0.67 6.82
CA ILE A 70 -1.42 1.38 7.22
C ILE A 70 -1.56 2.62 6.33
N LEU A 71 -2.69 2.74 5.63
CA LEU A 71 -2.98 3.88 4.75
C LEU A 71 -3.61 5.04 5.52
N TRP A 72 -4.57 4.72 6.40
CA TRP A 72 -5.14 5.66 7.35
C TRP A 72 -5.64 4.92 8.59
N ALA A 73 -5.73 5.64 9.69
CA ALA A 73 -6.20 5.16 10.97
C ALA A 73 -7.04 6.23 11.67
N THR A 74 -8.12 5.83 12.33
CA THR A 74 -8.91 6.73 13.18
C THR A 74 -9.12 6.12 14.55
N TYR A 75 -9.11 6.95 15.58
CA TYR A 75 -9.40 6.58 16.94
C TYR A 75 -10.53 7.44 17.49
N ASP A 76 -11.64 6.80 17.90
CA ASP A 76 -12.83 7.46 18.43
C ASP A 76 -13.34 8.60 17.50
N GLY A 77 -13.24 8.37 16.16
CA GLY A 77 -13.65 9.33 15.12
C GLY A 77 -12.65 10.43 14.79
N HIS A 78 -11.44 10.40 15.39
CA HIS A 78 -10.36 11.34 15.11
C HIS A 78 -9.25 10.67 14.31
N ASP A 79 -8.74 11.35 13.29
CA ASP A 79 -7.63 10.84 12.50
C ASP A 79 -6.35 10.74 13.34
N LEU A 80 -5.60 9.66 13.11
CA LEU A 80 -4.28 9.45 13.69
C LEU A 80 -3.20 9.76 12.65
N ASP A 81 -2.15 10.46 13.07
CA ASP A 81 -1.02 10.75 12.21
C ASP A 81 0.02 9.62 12.23
N PRO A 82 0.57 9.21 11.06
CA PRO A 82 1.66 8.25 11.03
C PRO A 82 2.96 8.88 11.55
N ILE A 83 3.71 8.14 12.38
CA ILE A 83 4.99 8.60 12.90
C ILE A 83 6.09 7.57 12.59
N SER A 84 7.32 8.06 12.31
CA SER A 84 8.47 7.18 12.16
C SER A 84 9.06 6.79 13.54
N PRO A 85 9.76 5.64 13.66
CA PRO A 85 10.40 5.25 14.92
C PRO A 85 11.32 6.33 15.48
N ARG A 86 12.10 6.97 14.60
CA ARG A 86 13.03 8.04 14.98
C ARG A 86 12.29 9.29 15.48
N SER A 87 11.24 9.70 14.76
CA SER A 87 10.43 10.86 15.16
C SER A 87 9.69 10.60 16.46
N LEU A 88 9.27 9.36 16.70
CA LEU A 88 8.62 8.97 17.96
C LEU A 88 9.56 9.18 19.14
N GLU A 89 10.78 8.65 19.09
CA GLU A 89 11.76 8.79 20.19
C GLU A 89 12.22 10.25 20.40
N LEU A 90 12.25 11.07 19.34
CA LEU A 90 12.61 12.49 19.44
C LEU A 90 11.49 13.37 20.00
N ASN A 91 10.25 13.16 19.55
CA ASN A 91 9.12 14.04 19.87
C ASN A 91 8.36 13.58 21.12
N TYR A 92 8.49 12.31 21.48
CA TYR A 92 7.79 11.68 22.60
C TYR A 92 8.75 10.82 23.43
N PRO A 93 9.79 11.38 24.09
CA PRO A 93 10.84 10.59 24.75
C PRO A 93 10.32 9.62 25.81
N ASP A 94 9.23 9.98 26.50
CA ASP A 94 8.60 9.17 27.56
C ASP A 94 7.28 8.54 27.10
N TRP A 95 7.12 8.25 25.82
CA TRP A 95 5.84 7.84 25.25
C TRP A 95 5.29 6.54 25.86
N ARG A 96 6.17 5.66 26.37
CA ARG A 96 5.75 4.38 27.00
C ARG A 96 5.08 4.58 28.35
N ASP A 97 5.44 5.65 29.06
CA ASP A 97 4.93 5.97 30.39
C ASP A 97 3.77 6.98 30.36
N LYS A 98 3.55 7.61 29.20
CA LYS A 98 2.47 8.56 28.99
C LYS A 98 1.21 7.87 28.48
N SER A 99 0.14 7.94 29.27
CA SER A 99 -1.20 7.50 28.88
C SER A 99 -2.08 8.68 28.49
N GLY A 100 -2.92 8.48 27.49
CA GLY A 100 -3.82 9.52 26.97
C GLY A 100 -4.70 9.02 25.86
N THR A 101 -5.32 9.94 25.13
CA THR A 101 -6.00 9.63 23.88
C THR A 101 -4.95 9.51 22.77
N PRO A 102 -4.87 8.39 22.05
CA PRO A 102 -3.96 8.24 20.92
C PRO A 102 -4.14 9.33 19.87
N THR A 103 -3.03 9.86 19.36
CA THR A 103 -3.01 10.88 18.31
C THR A 103 -2.12 10.48 17.15
N VAL A 104 -1.18 9.55 17.37
CA VAL A 104 -0.28 9.04 16.34
C VAL A 104 -0.18 7.52 16.40
N PHE A 105 0.18 6.92 15.27
CA PHE A 105 0.43 5.48 15.18
C PHE A 105 1.77 5.18 14.51
N LEU A 106 2.34 4.01 14.84
CA LEU A 106 3.54 3.47 14.23
C LEU A 106 3.33 2.02 13.85
N GLN A 107 3.46 1.67 12.57
CA GLN A 107 3.55 0.27 12.19
C GLN A 107 4.94 -0.25 12.49
N LYS A 108 5.04 -1.25 13.38
CA LYS A 108 6.31 -1.80 13.84
C LYS A 108 6.78 -2.94 12.95
N THR A 109 5.86 -3.86 12.65
CA THR A 109 6.10 -5.05 11.82
C THR A 109 4.93 -5.24 10.87
N PRO A 110 4.96 -6.22 9.95
CA PRO A 110 3.78 -6.58 9.18
C PRO A 110 2.59 -7.08 10.02
N ASP A 111 2.87 -7.48 11.27
CA ASP A 111 1.87 -8.11 12.15
C ASP A 111 1.41 -7.20 13.28
N THR A 112 2.20 -6.14 13.62
CA THR A 112 1.92 -5.30 14.79
C THR A 112 2.08 -3.79 14.51
N PHE A 113 1.31 -3.00 15.26
CA PHE A 113 1.41 -1.54 15.26
C PHE A 113 1.24 -0.98 16.67
N TRP A 114 1.70 0.25 16.88
CA TRP A 114 1.65 0.95 18.15
C TRP A 114 0.78 2.19 18.09
N LEU A 115 0.07 2.47 19.19
CA LEU A 115 -0.69 3.69 19.42
C LEU A 115 0.01 4.57 20.43
N VAL A 116 0.11 5.86 20.15
CA VAL A 116 0.79 6.83 21.01
C VAL A 116 -0.06 8.12 21.13
N PRO A 117 -0.22 8.64 22.36
CA PRO A 117 0.07 8.06 23.68
C PRO A 117 -0.62 6.72 23.92
N VAL A 118 -0.16 6.00 24.94
CA VAL A 118 -0.79 4.74 25.36
C VAL A 118 -2.25 4.99 25.74
N PRO A 119 -3.22 4.24 25.19
CA PRO A 119 -4.64 4.44 25.52
C PRO A 119 -4.92 4.44 27.03
N ASN A 120 -5.58 5.45 27.54
CA ASN A 120 -5.93 5.59 28.97
C ASN A 120 -7.26 4.95 29.34
N SER A 121 -8.06 4.53 28.37
CA SER A 121 -9.37 3.92 28.58
C SER A 121 -9.64 2.83 27.53
N LYS A 122 -10.53 1.90 27.92
CA LYS A 122 -11.05 0.91 26.97
C LYS A 122 -12.05 1.59 26.03
N LYS A 123 -11.85 1.43 24.72
CA LYS A 123 -12.81 1.86 23.70
C LYS A 123 -13.20 0.64 22.85
N VAL A 124 -14.48 0.29 22.91
CA VAL A 124 -15.02 -0.82 22.11
C VAL A 124 -15.15 -0.33 20.66
N ASN A 125 -14.52 -1.04 19.72
CA ASN A 125 -14.54 -0.72 18.30
C ASN A 125 -14.12 0.74 17.98
N GLY A 126 -13.27 1.32 18.83
CA GLY A 126 -12.87 2.72 18.70
C GLY A 126 -11.76 2.97 17.71
N LEU A 127 -11.05 1.93 17.28
CA LEU A 127 -9.94 2.04 16.32
C LEU A 127 -10.35 1.42 15.00
N LEU A 128 -10.31 2.23 13.94
CA LEU A 128 -10.54 1.81 12.54
C LEU A 128 -9.26 1.97 11.75
N LEU A 129 -8.93 0.97 10.93
CA LEU A 129 -7.74 0.92 10.12
C LEU A 129 -8.07 0.54 8.68
N ASN A 130 -7.55 1.31 7.73
CA ASN A 130 -7.48 0.90 6.34
C ASN A 130 -6.02 0.59 6.02
N VAL A 131 -5.77 -0.57 5.43
CA VAL A 131 -4.43 -1.08 5.20
C VAL A 131 -4.23 -1.48 3.74
N ALA A 132 -2.99 -1.34 3.27
CA ALA A 132 -2.54 -1.98 2.05
C ALA A 132 -2.04 -3.39 2.40
N LEU A 133 -2.60 -4.40 1.75
CA LEU A 133 -2.22 -5.79 1.90
C LEU A 133 -1.28 -6.24 0.78
N LYS A 134 -0.58 -7.33 1.02
CA LYS A 134 0.15 -8.11 0.03
C LYS A 134 -0.01 -9.60 0.33
N PRO A 135 0.08 -10.49 -0.68
CA PRO A 135 0.11 -11.92 -0.42
C PRO A 135 1.31 -12.31 0.43
N SER A 136 1.12 -13.21 1.39
CA SER A 136 2.25 -13.80 2.12
C SER A 136 3.09 -14.67 1.17
N ARG A 137 4.38 -14.87 1.53
CA ARG A 137 5.29 -15.67 0.69
C ARG A 137 4.92 -17.16 0.63
N THR A 138 4.09 -17.62 1.52
CA THR A 138 3.65 -19.02 1.62
C THR A 138 2.29 -19.28 0.98
N THR A 139 1.49 -18.23 0.71
CA THR A 139 0.15 -18.39 0.15
C THR A 139 0.18 -18.94 -1.27
N SER A 140 -0.83 -19.78 -1.61
CA SER A 140 -1.05 -20.31 -2.96
C SER A 140 -2.15 -19.57 -3.73
N SER A 141 -2.82 -18.62 -3.08
CA SER A 141 -3.98 -17.92 -3.64
C SER A 141 -3.98 -16.45 -3.25
N ILE A 142 -4.76 -15.67 -3.98
CA ILE A 142 -5.01 -14.25 -3.74
C ILE A 142 -6.51 -13.98 -3.85
N ASP A 143 -6.95 -12.80 -3.42
CA ASP A 143 -8.34 -12.38 -3.62
C ASP A 143 -8.72 -12.43 -5.11
N THR A 144 -9.95 -12.92 -5.38
CA THR A 144 -10.41 -13.14 -6.75
C THR A 144 -10.61 -11.84 -7.51
N ASN A 145 -11.14 -10.81 -6.87
CA ASN A 145 -11.38 -9.52 -7.52
C ASN A 145 -10.04 -8.86 -7.87
N PHE A 146 -9.11 -8.85 -6.92
CA PHE A 146 -7.76 -8.33 -7.15
C PHE A 146 -7.04 -9.08 -8.28
N SER A 147 -7.13 -10.42 -8.29
CA SER A 147 -6.53 -11.24 -9.35
C SER A 147 -7.14 -10.96 -10.73
N ASN A 148 -8.43 -10.67 -10.82
CA ASN A 148 -9.09 -10.38 -12.08
C ASN A 148 -8.74 -8.98 -12.59
N ASP A 149 -8.73 -7.99 -11.70
CA ASP A 149 -8.47 -6.58 -12.06
C ASP A 149 -7.00 -6.34 -12.49
N TYR A 150 -6.07 -7.08 -11.88
CA TYR A 150 -4.62 -6.91 -12.13
C TYR A 150 -3.98 -8.12 -12.81
N ARG A 151 -4.79 -8.96 -13.49
CA ARG A 151 -4.35 -10.21 -14.13
C ARG A 151 -3.15 -9.99 -15.04
N ASP A 152 -3.25 -9.04 -15.97
CA ASP A 152 -2.21 -8.76 -16.95
C ASP A 152 -0.91 -8.30 -16.27
N GLY A 153 -1.02 -7.43 -15.27
CA GLY A 153 0.12 -6.97 -14.48
C GLY A 153 0.86 -8.12 -13.79
N ILE A 154 0.11 -9.03 -13.15
CA ILE A 154 0.68 -10.21 -12.48
C ILE A 154 1.38 -11.12 -13.50
N VAL A 155 0.76 -11.36 -14.65
CA VAL A 155 1.32 -12.20 -15.72
C VAL A 155 2.58 -11.56 -16.31
N TYR A 156 2.56 -10.27 -16.68
CA TYR A 156 3.75 -9.57 -17.20
C TYR A 156 4.90 -9.58 -16.19
N GLY A 157 4.57 -9.36 -14.90
CA GLY A 157 5.53 -9.43 -13.82
C GLY A 157 6.19 -10.81 -13.65
N ALA A 158 5.47 -11.90 -13.91
CA ALA A 158 6.03 -13.25 -13.90
C ALA A 158 6.89 -13.53 -15.15
N ILE A 159 6.38 -13.15 -16.33
CA ILE A 159 7.07 -13.39 -17.62
C ILE A 159 8.44 -12.71 -17.63
N TYR A 160 8.53 -11.41 -17.27
CA TYR A 160 9.82 -10.72 -17.31
C TYR A 160 10.88 -11.38 -16.41
N ARG A 161 10.48 -11.90 -15.25
CA ARG A 161 11.38 -12.61 -14.33
C ARG A 161 11.85 -13.93 -14.89
N LEU A 162 10.95 -14.69 -15.50
CA LEU A 162 11.25 -15.99 -16.08
C LEU A 162 12.15 -15.87 -17.29
N LEU A 163 11.88 -14.94 -18.22
CA LEU A 163 12.68 -14.71 -19.43
C LEU A 163 14.11 -14.22 -19.11
N ARG A 164 14.34 -13.70 -17.91
CA ARG A 164 15.64 -13.22 -17.45
C ARG A 164 16.52 -14.32 -16.86
N ILE A 165 16.01 -15.51 -16.58
CA ILE A 165 16.77 -16.60 -15.99
C ILE A 165 17.79 -17.11 -17.04
N PRO A 166 19.11 -17.05 -16.75
CA PRO A 166 20.11 -17.43 -17.73
C PRO A 166 20.17 -18.95 -17.96
N GLY A 167 20.56 -19.36 -19.19
CA GLY A 167 20.82 -20.76 -19.51
C GLY A 167 19.59 -21.66 -19.59
N LYS A 168 18.42 -21.10 -19.84
CA LYS A 168 17.17 -21.85 -20.07
C LYS A 168 16.73 -21.70 -21.53
N GLU A 169 15.98 -22.67 -22.05
CA GLU A 169 15.46 -22.64 -23.43
C GLU A 169 14.58 -21.40 -23.68
N TRP A 170 13.88 -20.91 -22.65
CA TRP A 170 13.03 -19.73 -22.72
C TRP A 170 13.74 -18.41 -22.40
N THR A 171 15.07 -18.43 -22.18
CA THR A 171 15.81 -17.18 -21.88
C THR A 171 15.74 -16.20 -23.05
N ASN A 172 15.18 -15.01 -22.80
CA ASN A 172 15.05 -13.95 -23.81
C ASN A 172 15.16 -12.56 -23.16
N PRO A 173 16.39 -12.03 -22.98
CA PRO A 173 16.60 -10.75 -22.31
C PRO A 173 15.92 -9.54 -22.99
N PRO A 174 15.90 -9.43 -24.34
CA PRO A 174 15.15 -8.35 -25.01
C PRO A 174 13.66 -8.37 -24.67
N ALA A 175 12.99 -9.51 -24.84
CA ALA A 175 11.58 -9.65 -24.49
C ALA A 175 11.33 -9.42 -22.98
N SER A 176 12.27 -9.83 -22.12
CA SER A 176 12.19 -9.53 -20.68
C SER A 176 12.13 -8.03 -20.37
N ALA A 177 12.89 -7.20 -21.12
CA ALA A 177 12.86 -5.75 -20.95
C ALA A 177 11.50 -5.14 -21.36
N ASP A 178 10.90 -5.65 -22.44
CA ASP A 178 9.57 -5.20 -22.87
C ASP A 178 8.50 -5.55 -21.83
N TYR A 179 8.48 -6.79 -21.33
CA TYR A 179 7.54 -7.20 -20.27
C TYR A 179 7.78 -6.47 -18.95
N PHE A 180 9.01 -6.10 -18.63
CA PHE A 180 9.30 -5.26 -17.48
C PHE A 180 8.64 -3.87 -17.61
N ASN A 181 8.75 -3.24 -18.80
CA ASN A 181 8.10 -1.95 -19.05
C ASN A 181 6.57 -2.04 -18.96
N LEU A 182 5.97 -3.11 -19.53
CA LEU A 182 4.53 -3.36 -19.40
C LEU A 182 4.12 -3.53 -17.94
N PHE A 183 4.90 -4.27 -17.16
CA PHE A 183 4.65 -4.45 -15.72
C PHE A 183 4.73 -3.13 -14.94
N GLN A 184 5.73 -2.27 -15.22
CA GLN A 184 5.84 -0.95 -14.59
C GLN A 184 4.64 -0.06 -14.92
N ASN A 185 4.15 -0.09 -16.18
CA ASN A 185 2.94 0.65 -16.55
C ASN A 185 1.72 0.16 -15.75
N GLN A 186 1.56 -1.17 -15.59
CA GLN A 186 0.47 -1.74 -14.78
C GLN A 186 0.58 -1.34 -13.30
N ILE A 187 1.79 -1.28 -12.73
CA ILE A 187 2.01 -0.79 -11.37
C ILE A 187 1.58 0.68 -11.24
N ASN A 188 1.97 1.53 -12.18
CA ASN A 188 1.61 2.94 -12.17
C ASN A 188 0.08 3.15 -12.28
N ASP A 189 -0.58 2.39 -13.16
CA ASP A 189 -2.03 2.44 -13.31
C ASP A 189 -2.74 1.95 -12.04
N ALA A 190 -2.24 0.87 -11.43
CA ALA A 190 -2.75 0.36 -10.17
C ALA A 190 -2.55 1.36 -9.01
N GLU A 191 -1.41 2.05 -8.95
CA GLU A 191 -1.15 3.11 -7.95
C GLU A 191 -2.14 4.27 -8.10
N LEU A 192 -2.42 4.68 -9.35
CA LEU A 192 -3.39 5.74 -9.63
C LEU A 192 -4.79 5.35 -9.17
N ARG A 193 -5.21 4.10 -9.42
CA ARG A 193 -6.49 3.55 -8.92
C ARG A 193 -6.51 3.47 -7.40
N GLY A 194 -5.47 2.93 -6.78
CA GLY A 194 -5.38 2.81 -5.31
C GLY A 194 -5.50 4.15 -4.58
N ARG A 195 -4.95 5.22 -5.16
CA ARG A 195 -5.07 6.59 -4.61
C ARG A 195 -6.41 7.26 -4.85
N GLY A 196 -7.09 6.93 -5.94
CA GLY A 196 -8.34 7.59 -6.36
C GLY A 196 -9.60 6.82 -5.98
N GLY A 197 -9.47 5.54 -5.61
CA GLY A 197 -10.57 4.61 -5.60
C GLY A 197 -11.17 4.48 -7.02
N ASP A 198 -12.20 3.67 -7.17
CA ASP A 198 -12.97 3.56 -8.42
C ASP A 198 -13.98 4.71 -8.58
N THR A 199 -13.87 5.74 -7.74
CA THR A 199 -14.69 6.94 -7.81
C THR A 199 -14.03 7.94 -8.74
N GLY A 200 -14.75 8.39 -9.78
CA GLY A 200 -14.25 9.36 -10.76
C GLY A 200 -13.97 10.77 -10.20
N VAL A 201 -13.25 10.84 -9.08
CA VAL A 201 -12.89 12.10 -8.43
C VAL A 201 -11.90 12.87 -9.30
N LYS A 202 -12.32 14.03 -9.79
CA LYS A 202 -11.40 14.97 -10.46
C LYS A 202 -10.36 15.47 -9.46
N ARG A 203 -9.09 15.12 -9.68
CA ARG A 203 -7.99 15.65 -8.87
C ARG A 203 -7.87 17.15 -9.08
N THR A 204 -8.27 17.93 -8.10
CA THR A 204 -8.00 19.36 -8.09
C THR A 204 -6.70 19.57 -7.30
N VAL A 205 -5.63 19.93 -7.99
CA VAL A 205 -4.38 20.34 -7.32
C VAL A 205 -4.63 21.71 -6.70
N LYS A 206 -4.92 21.74 -5.41
CA LYS A 206 -4.89 23.00 -4.66
C LYS A 206 -3.42 23.36 -4.41
N TYR A 207 -2.88 24.29 -5.19
CA TYR A 207 -1.62 24.91 -4.86
C TYR A 207 -1.81 25.68 -3.54
N LYS A 208 -1.25 25.17 -2.43
CA LYS A 208 -0.98 26.05 -1.31
C LYS A 208 0.06 27.05 -1.82
N SER A 209 -0.34 28.28 -2.06
CA SER A 209 0.62 29.36 -2.32
C SER A 209 1.53 29.42 -1.09
N ALA A 210 2.75 28.93 -1.19
CA ALA A 210 3.73 29.00 -0.13
C ALA A 210 4.05 30.49 0.11
N GLY A 211 3.31 31.13 1.02
CA GLY A 211 3.68 32.42 1.61
C GLY A 211 3.87 33.62 0.69
N LEU A 212 3.57 33.52 -0.59
CA LEU A 212 3.53 34.68 -1.47
C LEU A 212 2.15 35.32 -1.33
N SER A 213 1.99 36.26 -0.40
CA SER A 213 0.91 37.23 -0.45
C SER A 213 0.82 37.77 -1.88
N PRO A 214 -0.38 37.89 -2.47
CA PRO A 214 -0.52 38.57 -3.75
C PRO A 214 0.17 39.92 -3.61
N ARG A 215 1.23 40.18 -4.41
CA ARG A 215 1.85 41.47 -4.46
C ARG A 215 0.76 42.46 -4.80
N LYS A 216 0.42 43.35 -3.85
CA LYS A 216 -0.48 44.46 -4.10
C LYS A 216 0.08 45.21 -5.30
N ARG A 217 -0.66 45.27 -6.41
CA ARG A 217 -0.29 46.07 -7.57
C ARG A 217 -0.73 47.48 -7.25
N TYR A 218 0.23 48.34 -7.00
CA TYR A 218 -0.01 49.76 -6.92
C TYR A 218 -0.04 50.33 -8.34
N GLY A 219 -1.10 51.09 -8.66
CA GLY A 219 -1.16 51.89 -9.88
C GLY A 219 -0.08 52.95 -9.89
N ARG A 220 0.17 53.56 -11.05
CA ARG A 220 1.23 54.56 -11.32
C ARG A 220 1.27 55.74 -10.36
N TYR A 221 0.25 55.91 -9.51
CA TYR A 221 0.14 56.98 -8.50
C TYR A 221 -0.09 56.45 -7.07
N GLY A 222 0.31 55.22 -6.78
CA GLY A 222 0.30 54.69 -5.41
C GLY A 222 -1.08 54.41 -4.82
N LYS A 223 -2.15 54.43 -5.61
CA LYS A 223 -3.50 54.02 -5.16
C LYS A 223 -3.76 52.53 -5.38
N GLU A 224 -4.33 51.90 -4.37
CA GLU A 224 -4.78 50.49 -4.40
C GLU A 224 -5.88 50.39 -5.48
N LEU A 225 -5.77 49.39 -6.38
CA LEU A 225 -6.80 49.06 -7.37
C LEU A 225 -7.65 47.96 -6.80
N ASP A 226 -8.89 48.27 -6.43
CA ASP A 226 -9.93 47.30 -6.10
C ASP A 226 -10.45 46.64 -7.39
N TYR A 227 -10.30 45.31 -7.47
CA TYR A 227 -11.01 44.43 -8.39
C TYR A 227 -11.69 43.31 -7.62
#